data_a044e51ce21b7715119af9f6d2df52bf
#
_entry.id   a044e51ce21b7715119af9f6d2df52bf
#
_cell.length_a   1.000
_cell.length_b   1.000
_cell.length_c   1.000
_cell.angle_alpha   90.00
_cell.angle_beta   90.00
_cell.angle_gamma   90.00
#
_symmetry.space_group_name_H-M   'P 1'
#
loop_
_entity.id
_entity.type
_entity.pdbx_description
1 polymer ?
#
loop_
_entity_poly.entity_id
_entity_poly.type
_entity_poly.pdbx_seq_one_letter_code
_entity_poly.pdbx_strand_id
1 'polypeptide(L)'
;LWLHAKDVSGSHVIIRNPGRKEIPISTIEKVACIAAFYSKSKSELLAAVIYTDRKYIRKPKGATPGLVKVDKEKMILVEPKQSVN
;
A
#
# COMPACT_ATOMS: atom_id res chain seq x y z
N LEU A 1 7.94 -1.95 -4.81
CA LEU A 1 7.30 -1.47 -3.58
C LEU A 1 5.83 -1.86 -3.56
N TRP A 2 5.37 -2.37 -2.45
CA TRP A 2 3.99 -2.83 -2.25
C TRP A 2 3.28 -1.90 -1.27
N LEU A 3 2.04 -1.52 -1.59
CA LEU A 3 1.22 -0.66 -0.74
C LEU A 3 -0.17 -1.27 -0.56
N HIS A 4 -0.75 -1.05 0.61
CA HIS A 4 -2.11 -1.48 0.91
C HIS A 4 -2.69 -0.63 2.05
N ALA A 5 -3.99 -0.33 1.98
CA ALA A 5 -4.66 0.35 3.09
C ALA A 5 -4.61 -0.54 4.34
N LYS A 6 -4.25 0.08 5.48
CA LYS A 6 -4.02 -0.67 6.72
C LYS A 6 -5.33 -1.17 7.32
N ASP A 7 -5.33 -2.46 7.70
CA ASP A 7 -6.42 -3.11 8.46
C ASP A 7 -7.80 -3.05 7.81
N VAL A 8 -7.87 -2.80 6.50
CA VAL A 8 -9.13 -2.79 5.76
C VAL A 8 -8.99 -3.55 4.46
N SER A 9 -10.10 -3.95 3.88
CA SER A 9 -10.12 -4.58 2.56
C SER A 9 -9.79 -3.56 1.48
N GLY A 10 -9.09 -3.99 0.46
CA GLY A 10 -8.72 -3.15 -0.67
C GLY A 10 -7.80 -3.86 -1.62
N SER A 11 -7.42 -3.17 -2.68
CA SER A 11 -6.49 -3.69 -3.66
C SER A 11 -5.05 -3.42 -3.25
N HIS A 12 -4.19 -4.36 -3.54
CA HIS A 12 -2.75 -4.15 -3.42
C HIS A 12 -2.27 -3.29 -4.59
N VAL A 13 -1.37 -2.37 -4.33
CA VAL A 13 -0.75 -1.54 -5.37
C VAL A 13 0.74 -1.81 -5.36
N ILE A 14 1.31 -1.99 -6.53
CA ILE A 14 2.74 -2.28 -6.67
C ILE A 14 3.38 -1.21 -7.53
N ILE A 15 4.43 -0.59 -7.00
CA ILE A 15 5.28 0.30 -7.76
C ILE A 15 6.43 -0.53 -8.32
N ARG A 16 6.54 -0.58 -9.64
CA ARG A 16 7.65 -1.28 -10.30
C ARG A 16 8.93 -0.48 -10.13
N ASN A 17 9.98 -1.15 -9.73
CA ASN A 17 11.27 -0.53 -9.50
C ASN A 17 12.41 -1.46 -9.92
N PRO A 18 12.52 -1.76 -11.24
CA PRO A 18 13.50 -2.73 -11.72
C PRO A 18 14.95 -2.31 -11.44
N GLY A 19 15.23 -1.03 -11.41
CA GLY A 19 16.57 -0.51 -11.10
C GLY A 19 16.89 -0.46 -9.63
N ARG A 20 15.97 -0.82 -8.77
CA ARG A 20 16.11 -0.80 -7.30
C ARG A 20 16.60 0.55 -6.75
N LYS A 21 16.23 1.62 -7.42
CA LYS A 21 16.51 2.97 -6.94
C LYS A 21 15.57 3.32 -5.79
N GLU A 22 16.02 4.21 -4.93
CA GLU A 22 15.17 4.72 -3.87
C GLU A 22 13.98 5.45 -4.48
N ILE A 23 12.77 5.12 -4.01
CA ILE A 23 11.55 5.77 -4.49
C ILE A 23 11.30 7.00 -3.63
N PRO A 24 11.16 8.20 -4.24
CA PRO A 24 10.89 9.42 -3.47
C PRO A 24 9.60 9.30 -2.66
N ILE A 25 9.61 9.87 -1.46
CA ILE A 25 8.41 9.86 -0.60
C ILE A 25 7.22 10.52 -1.29
N SER A 26 7.44 11.54 -2.12
CA SER A 26 6.37 12.18 -2.87
C SER A 26 5.65 11.21 -3.81
N THR A 27 6.38 10.31 -4.43
CA THR A 27 5.81 9.26 -5.28
C THR A 27 5.01 8.27 -4.43
N ILE A 28 5.55 7.87 -3.28
CA ILE A 28 4.87 6.95 -2.36
C ILE A 28 3.56 7.58 -1.88
N GLU A 29 3.56 8.85 -1.53
CA GLU A 29 2.35 9.58 -1.11
C GLU A 29 1.27 9.56 -2.19
N LYS A 30 1.64 9.85 -3.43
CA LYS A 30 0.69 9.85 -4.56
C LYS A 30 0.06 8.48 -4.76
N VAL A 31 0.86 7.44 -4.76
CA VAL A 31 0.36 6.08 -4.94
C VAL A 31 -0.46 5.63 -3.74
N ALA A 32 -0.07 6.02 -2.52
CA ALA A 32 -0.82 5.72 -1.31
C ALA A 32 -2.22 6.35 -1.34
N CYS A 33 -2.35 7.58 -1.85
CA CYS A 33 -3.67 8.22 -2.02
C CYS A 33 -4.59 7.37 -2.90
N ILE A 34 -4.06 6.83 -3.97
CA ILE A 34 -4.81 5.97 -4.89
C ILE A 34 -5.17 4.65 -4.23
N ALA A 35 -4.23 4.03 -3.53
CA ALA A 35 -4.48 2.78 -2.81
C ALA A 35 -5.59 2.95 -1.77
N ALA A 36 -5.59 4.05 -1.05
CA ALA A 36 -6.63 4.36 -0.07
C ALA A 36 -8.00 4.56 -0.74
N PHE A 37 -8.03 5.22 -1.90
CA PHE A 37 -9.28 5.44 -2.64
C PHE A 37 -9.94 4.13 -3.07
N TYR A 38 -9.15 3.13 -3.45
CA TYR A 38 -9.67 1.82 -3.87
C TYR A 38 -9.73 0.82 -2.72
N SER A 39 -9.98 1.32 -1.49
CA SER A 39 -10.09 0.50 -0.30
C SER A 39 -11.33 0.88 0.51
N LYS A 40 -11.57 0.14 1.60
CA LYS A 40 -12.64 0.46 2.54
C LYS A 40 -12.40 1.78 3.28
N SER A 41 -11.20 2.35 3.21
CA SER A 41 -10.87 3.65 3.81
C SER A 41 -11.18 4.84 2.90
N LYS A 42 -11.83 4.63 1.76
CA LYS A 42 -12.15 5.67 0.78
C LYS A 42 -12.83 6.89 1.35
N SER A 43 -13.70 6.72 2.33
CA SER A 43 -14.50 7.81 2.90
C SER A 43 -13.83 8.50 4.09
N GLU A 44 -12.65 8.07 4.49
CA GLU A 44 -11.93 8.68 5.60
C GLU A 44 -11.24 9.97 5.18
N LEU A 45 -11.14 10.94 6.11
CA LEU A 45 -10.39 12.16 5.86
C LEU A 45 -8.91 11.87 5.66
N LEU A 46 -8.36 10.99 6.50
CA LEU A 46 -7.00 10.49 6.37
C LEU A 46 -7.05 8.97 6.52
N ALA A 47 -6.46 8.29 5.55
CA ALA A 47 -6.36 6.85 5.56
C ALA A 47 -4.93 6.42 5.83
N ALA A 48 -4.76 5.39 6.65
CA ALA A 48 -3.46 4.79 6.89
C ALA A 48 -3.17 3.79 5.76
N VAL A 49 -2.01 3.94 5.12
CA VAL A 49 -1.54 3.04 4.07
C VAL A 49 -0.19 2.49 4.50
N ILE A 50 -0.07 1.18 4.48
CA ILE A 50 1.21 0.53 4.75
C ILE A 50 1.95 0.30 3.45
N TYR A 51 3.27 0.36 3.51
CA TYR A 51 4.10 0.06 2.36
C TYR A 51 5.40 -0.61 2.80
N THR A 52 5.91 -1.45 1.93
CA THR A 52 7.14 -2.18 2.21
C THR A 52 7.73 -2.72 0.91
N ASP A 53 8.97 -3.15 0.94
CA ASP A 53 9.56 -3.89 -0.17
C ASP A 53 8.86 -5.23 -0.33
N ARG A 54 8.67 -5.64 -1.58
CA ARG A 54 7.97 -6.89 -1.88
C ARG A 54 8.60 -8.11 -1.20
N LYS A 55 9.90 -8.10 -0.97
CA LYS A 55 10.60 -9.21 -0.30
C LYS A 55 10.13 -9.45 1.13
N TYR A 56 9.45 -8.49 1.75
CA TYR A 56 8.92 -8.61 3.10
C TYR A 56 7.47 -9.06 3.15
N ILE A 57 6.89 -9.39 2.00
CA ILE A 57 5.52 -9.88 1.92
C ILE A 57 5.54 -11.38 1.76
N ARG A 58 4.82 -12.06 2.66
CA ARG A 58 4.72 -13.51 2.64
C ARG A 58 3.27 -13.93 2.67
N LYS A 59 2.98 -15.03 1.98
CA LYS A 59 1.67 -15.67 2.05
C LYS A 59 1.78 -16.81 3.06
N PRO A 60 1.11 -16.73 4.22
CA PRO A 60 1.17 -17.81 5.21
C PRO A 60 0.67 -19.11 4.60
N LYS A 61 1.32 -20.22 4.96
CA LYS A 61 0.93 -21.54 4.49
C LYS A 61 -0.49 -21.88 4.98
N GLY A 62 -1.35 -22.32 4.07
CA GLY A 62 -2.73 -22.66 4.41
C GLY A 62 -3.63 -21.46 4.61
N ALA A 63 -3.17 -20.25 4.31
CA ALA A 63 -3.96 -19.04 4.48
C ALA A 63 -5.06 -18.93 3.42
N THR A 64 -6.12 -18.18 3.79
CA THR A 64 -7.17 -17.79 2.86
C THR A 64 -6.58 -17.00 1.69
N PRO A 65 -7.08 -17.18 0.46
CA PRO A 65 -6.61 -16.38 -0.66
C PRO A 65 -6.70 -14.88 -0.37
N GLY A 66 -5.65 -14.17 -0.71
CA GLY A 66 -5.57 -12.73 -0.48
C GLY A 66 -4.98 -12.33 0.87
N LEU A 67 -4.85 -13.27 1.81
CA LEU A 67 -4.22 -12.97 3.08
C LEU A 67 -2.70 -13.02 2.92
N VAL A 68 -2.05 -11.94 3.32
CA VAL A 68 -0.58 -11.85 3.31
C VAL A 68 -0.06 -11.43 4.66
N LYS A 69 1.14 -11.86 4.99
CA LYS A 69 1.85 -11.39 6.18
C LYS A 69 2.92 -10.40 5.73
N VAL A 70 2.96 -9.24 6.37
CA VAL A 70 3.92 -8.18 6.04
C VAL A 70 4.92 -8.02 7.18
N ASP A 71 6.18 -8.14 6.85
CA ASP A 71 7.27 -7.86 7.78
C ASP A 71 7.85 -6.48 7.45
N LYS A 72 8.36 -5.77 8.47
CA LYS A 72 9.06 -4.49 8.29
C LYS A 72 8.27 -3.46 7.47
N GLU A 73 7.00 -3.27 7.82
CA GLU A 73 6.16 -2.28 7.16
C GLU A 73 6.43 -0.87 7.66
N LYS A 74 6.22 0.10 6.78
CA LYS A 74 6.12 1.51 7.12
C LYS A 74 4.68 1.96 6.88
N MET A 75 4.29 3.05 7.52
CA MET A 75 2.93 3.57 7.39
C MET A 75 2.96 5.04 7.01
N ILE A 76 2.02 5.45 6.18
CA ILE A 76 1.81 6.84 5.82
C ILE A 76 0.32 7.16 5.91
N LEU A 77 -0.01 8.37 6.36
CA LEU A 77 -1.39 8.86 6.37
C LEU A 77 -1.61 9.73 5.15
N VAL A 78 -2.65 9.42 4.38
CA VAL A 78 -2.94 10.14 3.14
C VAL A 78 -4.42 10.41 2.99
N GLU A 79 -4.77 11.41 2.22
CA GLU A 79 -6.13 11.69 1.80
C GLU A 79 -6.47 10.78 0.60
N PRO A 80 -7.54 9.97 0.66
CA PRO A 80 -7.91 9.11 -0.46
C PRO A 80 -8.25 9.93 -1.70
N LYS A 81 -7.61 9.63 -2.83
CA LYS A 81 -7.83 10.33 -4.10
C LYS A 81 -7.78 9.35 -5.25
N GLN A 82 -8.72 9.51 -6.20
CA GLN A 82 -8.79 8.66 -7.38
C GLN A 82 -7.59 8.86 -8.30
N SER A 83 -7.11 10.08 -8.41
CA SER A 83 -5.92 10.40 -9.19
C SER A 83 -5.15 11.54 -8.54
N VAL A 84 -3.86 11.60 -8.79
CA VAL A 84 -2.97 12.64 -8.28
C VAL A 84 -2.06 13.11 -9.40
N ASN A 85 -1.90 14.42 -9.49
CA ASN A 85 -1.06 15.04 -10.48
C ASN A 85 0.27 15.47 -9.88
#